data_259c34644dd299fbc68d0570862279f3
#
_entry.id   259c34644dd299fbc68d0570862279f3
#
_cell.length_a   1.000
_cell.length_b   1.000
_cell.length_c   1.000
_cell.angle_alpha   90.00
_cell.angle_beta   90.00
_cell.angle_gamma   90.00
#
_symmetry.space_group_name_H-M   'P 1'
#
loop_
_entity.id
_entity.type
_entity.pdbx_description
1 polymer ?
#
loop_
_entity_poly.entity_id
_entity_poly.type
_entity_poly.pdbx_seq_one_letter_code
_entity_poly.pdbx_strand_id
1 'polypeptide(L)'
;DRARWGRHAGHPLLGAADYKLVHHASNGRAVYSFCMCPGGTVVAATSEPGRVVTNGMSQYSRNERNANAGLVVGIEPSDFPRDAAAFVEALGESFGADVLPADQTHPLAGIVLQRQLESGAYQLGGASYHAPAQRVGDFLAQRPSAAPGAVEPSYKPGVHWTDLHAALPAFATAAMSEALPVFGRKIKGYDMADAVMTGVETRTSSPVHIRRGDDLQSLNVRGLYPAGEGAGYAGGILSAGIDGIKVGEAVALSVLQG
;
A
#
# COMPACT_ATOMS: atom_id res chain seq x y z
N ASP A 1 -9.11 -20.72 -1.57
CA ASP A 1 -8.80 -22.17 -1.46
C ASP A 1 -9.66 -23.03 -2.40
N ARG A 2 -10.97 -22.82 -2.45
CA ARG A 2 -11.86 -23.61 -3.33
C ARG A 2 -11.52 -23.44 -4.82
N ALA A 3 -11.11 -22.26 -5.26
CA ALA A 3 -10.72 -22.02 -6.65
C ALA A 3 -9.46 -22.82 -7.04
N ARG A 4 -8.55 -23.06 -6.09
CA ARG A 4 -7.29 -23.77 -6.30
C ARG A 4 -7.39 -25.27 -6.01
N TRP A 5 -8.02 -25.62 -4.88
CA TRP A 5 -8.06 -26.99 -4.36
C TRP A 5 -9.38 -27.72 -4.67
N GLY A 6 -10.38 -27.03 -5.21
CA GLY A 6 -11.70 -27.60 -5.49
C GLY A 6 -12.34 -28.25 -4.26
N ARG A 7 -12.73 -29.52 -4.39
CA ARG A 7 -13.31 -30.31 -3.29
C ARG A 7 -12.36 -30.59 -2.13
N HIS A 8 -11.06 -30.40 -2.33
CA HIS A 8 -10.03 -30.63 -1.31
C HIS A 8 -9.70 -29.38 -0.49
N ALA A 9 -10.39 -28.25 -0.72
CA ALA A 9 -10.25 -27.07 0.11
C ALA A 9 -10.55 -27.37 1.57
N GLY A 10 -9.67 -26.96 2.48
CA GLY A 10 -9.78 -27.27 3.91
C GLY A 10 -9.21 -28.63 4.32
N HIS A 11 -8.58 -29.38 3.41
CA HIS A 11 -7.90 -30.61 3.76
C HIS A 11 -6.72 -30.33 4.72
N PRO A 12 -6.56 -31.11 5.82
CA PRO A 12 -5.58 -30.79 6.87
C PRO A 12 -4.12 -30.78 6.39
N LEU A 13 -3.79 -31.48 5.30
CA LEU A 13 -2.46 -31.51 4.73
C LEU A 13 -2.22 -30.45 3.64
N LEU A 14 -3.27 -29.75 3.20
CA LEU A 14 -3.16 -28.64 2.24
C LEU A 14 -3.21 -27.34 2.99
N GLY A 15 -2.14 -26.55 2.89
CA GLY A 15 -2.11 -25.18 3.40
C GLY A 15 -3.04 -24.25 2.62
N ALA A 16 -2.99 -22.96 2.96
CA ALA A 16 -3.66 -21.92 2.17
C ALA A 16 -3.20 -21.96 0.72
N ALA A 17 -4.13 -21.72 -0.20
CA ALA A 17 -3.81 -21.73 -1.63
C ALA A 17 -2.91 -20.56 -2.00
N ASP A 18 -1.83 -20.85 -2.70
CA ASP A 18 -0.99 -19.82 -3.30
C ASP A 18 -1.72 -19.09 -4.43
N TYR A 19 -1.48 -17.80 -4.52
CA TYR A 19 -1.98 -17.00 -5.62
C TYR A 19 -0.93 -15.97 -6.07
N LYS A 20 -1.00 -15.60 -7.34
CA LYS A 20 -0.21 -14.50 -7.90
C LYS A 20 -1.12 -13.67 -8.79
N LEU A 21 -1.42 -12.45 -8.34
CA LEU A 21 -2.19 -11.48 -9.10
C LEU A 21 -1.28 -10.34 -9.50
N VAL A 22 -0.89 -10.36 -10.77
CA VAL A 22 -0.11 -9.32 -11.44
C VAL A 22 -0.77 -9.08 -12.79
N HIS A 23 -0.90 -7.82 -13.15
CA HIS A 23 -1.33 -7.37 -14.47
C HIS A 23 -0.42 -6.23 -14.93
N HIS A 24 0.01 -6.29 -16.18
CA HIS A 24 0.72 -5.21 -16.84
C HIS A 24 -0.30 -4.44 -17.68
N ALA A 25 -0.64 -3.25 -17.25
CA ALA A 25 -1.62 -2.41 -17.89
C ALA A 25 -1.11 -1.80 -19.19
N SER A 26 -2.03 -1.39 -20.06
CA SER A 26 -1.72 -0.82 -21.37
C SER A 26 -0.87 0.46 -21.31
N ASN A 27 -0.94 1.18 -20.19
CA ASN A 27 -0.12 2.36 -19.92
C ASN A 27 1.30 2.04 -19.37
N GLY A 28 1.71 0.76 -19.40
CA GLY A 28 3.02 0.30 -18.94
C GLY A 28 3.13 0.04 -17.43
N ARG A 29 2.10 0.34 -16.64
CA ARG A 29 2.13 0.15 -15.19
C ARG A 29 1.85 -1.30 -14.80
N ALA A 30 2.58 -1.78 -13.79
CA ALA A 30 2.29 -3.06 -13.18
C ALA A 30 1.32 -2.87 -12.01
N VAL A 31 0.25 -3.66 -11.99
CA VAL A 31 -0.74 -3.72 -10.91
C VAL A 31 -0.60 -5.03 -10.18
N TYR A 32 -0.56 -4.99 -8.86
CA TYR A 32 -0.43 -6.16 -8.01
C TYR A 32 -1.60 -6.25 -7.03
N SER A 33 -1.99 -7.47 -6.71
CA SER A 33 -2.78 -7.72 -5.51
C SER A 33 -2.10 -8.76 -4.64
N PHE A 34 -2.01 -8.49 -3.36
CA PHE A 34 -1.32 -9.31 -2.38
C PHE A 34 -1.95 -9.17 -0.98
N CYS A 35 -1.37 -9.84 0.01
CA CYS A 35 -1.82 -9.81 1.40
C CYS A 35 -3.33 -10.10 1.55
N MET A 36 -3.81 -11.14 0.85
CA MET A 36 -5.21 -11.54 0.99
C MET A 36 -5.48 -12.04 2.41
N CYS A 37 -6.38 -11.36 3.09
CA CYS A 37 -6.78 -11.59 4.48
C CYS A 37 -8.20 -12.16 4.54
N PRO A 38 -8.38 -13.49 4.51
CA PRO A 38 -9.70 -14.10 4.65
C PRO A 38 -10.23 -13.87 6.06
N GLY A 39 -11.53 -13.54 6.17
CA GLY A 39 -12.15 -13.25 7.46
C GLY A 39 -11.41 -12.16 8.24
N GLY A 40 -11.03 -11.08 7.54
CA GLY A 40 -10.27 -9.97 8.09
C GLY A 40 -11.03 -8.65 8.06
N THR A 41 -10.33 -7.59 8.40
CA THR A 41 -10.85 -6.22 8.44
C THR A 41 -9.88 -5.26 7.75
N VAL A 42 -10.40 -4.17 7.21
CA VAL A 42 -9.60 -3.01 6.84
C VAL A 42 -9.46 -2.13 8.07
N VAL A 43 -8.25 -1.73 8.39
CA VAL A 43 -7.90 -0.98 9.62
C VAL A 43 -7.26 0.35 9.29
N ALA A 44 -7.34 1.30 10.24
CA ALA A 44 -6.61 2.55 10.17
C ALA A 44 -5.12 2.30 10.46
N ALA A 45 -4.25 2.80 9.59
CA ALA A 45 -2.80 2.73 9.71
C ALA A 45 -2.16 4.14 9.70
N THR A 46 -2.96 5.16 9.92
CA THR A 46 -2.54 6.57 9.96
C THR A 46 -1.64 6.83 11.18
N SER A 47 -0.53 7.52 10.96
CA SER A 47 0.42 7.91 12.01
C SER A 47 0.63 9.43 12.11
N GLU A 48 0.03 10.22 11.22
CA GLU A 48 0.19 11.66 11.16
C GLU A 48 -1.17 12.38 11.15
N PRO A 49 -1.34 13.51 11.85
CA PRO A 49 -2.59 14.27 11.83
C PRO A 49 -2.98 14.74 10.43
N GLY A 50 -4.29 14.79 10.15
CA GLY A 50 -4.81 15.29 8.87
C GLY A 50 -4.54 14.39 7.67
N ARG A 51 -4.28 13.09 7.90
CA ARG A 51 -4.02 12.09 6.87
C ARG A 51 -4.82 10.83 7.09
N VAL A 52 -5.07 10.07 6.04
CA VAL A 52 -5.72 8.75 6.10
C VAL A 52 -4.86 7.73 5.38
N VAL A 53 -4.54 6.66 6.09
CA VAL A 53 -3.88 5.47 5.56
C VAL A 53 -4.67 4.25 6.00
N THR A 54 -4.95 3.35 5.08
CA THR A 54 -5.63 2.09 5.35
C THR A 54 -4.69 0.91 5.17
N ASN A 55 -4.96 -0.19 5.86
CA ASN A 55 -4.28 -1.46 5.65
C ASN A 55 -5.24 -2.63 5.87
N GLY A 56 -4.94 -3.78 5.29
CA GLY A 56 -5.66 -5.01 5.52
C GLY A 56 -5.08 -5.80 6.70
N MET A 57 -5.98 -6.38 7.52
CA MET A 57 -5.59 -7.19 8.67
C MET A 57 -6.43 -8.46 8.73
N SER A 58 -5.82 -9.58 9.09
CA SER A 58 -6.51 -10.83 9.39
C SER A 58 -6.31 -11.15 10.87
N GLN A 59 -7.40 -11.26 11.61
CA GLN A 59 -7.36 -11.75 12.98
C GLN A 59 -6.96 -13.23 13.02
N TYR A 60 -6.45 -13.70 14.14
CA TYR A 60 -6.07 -15.10 14.30
C TYR A 60 -7.24 -16.07 14.00
N SER A 61 -8.44 -15.71 14.43
CA SER A 61 -9.66 -16.51 14.19
C SER A 61 -10.08 -16.59 12.71
N ARG A 62 -9.69 -15.62 11.88
CA ARG A 62 -10.09 -15.47 10.48
C ARG A 62 -11.62 -15.61 10.28
N ASN A 63 -12.39 -15.07 11.21
CA ASN A 63 -13.84 -15.27 11.29
C ASN A 63 -14.62 -13.97 11.12
N GLU A 64 -13.99 -12.93 10.62
CA GLU A 64 -14.69 -11.69 10.28
C GLU A 64 -15.48 -11.86 8.97
N ARG A 65 -16.46 -11.00 8.78
CA ARG A 65 -17.44 -11.12 7.69
C ARG A 65 -16.83 -11.05 6.29
N ASN A 66 -15.82 -10.23 6.09
CA ASN A 66 -15.23 -9.96 4.78
C ASN A 66 -13.82 -10.57 4.66
N ALA A 67 -13.37 -10.75 3.42
CA ALA A 67 -11.95 -10.82 3.08
C ALA A 67 -11.49 -9.45 2.57
N ASN A 68 -10.21 -9.18 2.65
CA ASN A 68 -9.59 -8.02 2.02
C ASN A 68 -8.26 -8.38 1.34
N ALA A 69 -7.78 -7.50 0.47
CA ALA A 69 -6.47 -7.62 -0.18
C ALA A 69 -5.96 -6.22 -0.55
N GLY A 70 -4.65 -6.03 -0.56
CA GLY A 70 -4.04 -4.85 -1.14
C GLY A 70 -4.18 -4.86 -2.66
N LEU A 71 -4.49 -3.70 -3.24
CA LEU A 71 -4.47 -3.46 -4.69
C LEU A 71 -3.59 -2.25 -4.94
N VAL A 72 -2.43 -2.46 -5.56
CA VAL A 72 -1.41 -1.44 -5.71
C VAL A 72 -0.88 -1.33 -7.12
N VAL A 73 -0.38 -0.15 -7.46
CA VAL A 73 0.25 0.17 -8.74
C VAL A 73 1.69 0.60 -8.49
N GLY A 74 2.60 0.13 -9.33
CA GLY A 74 4.00 0.53 -9.28
C GLY A 74 4.17 2.03 -9.54
N ILE A 75 4.89 2.70 -8.64
CA ILE A 75 5.27 4.11 -8.73
C ILE A 75 6.75 4.18 -9.13
N GLU A 76 7.08 5.14 -9.98
CA GLU A 76 8.44 5.37 -10.47
C GLU A 76 8.94 6.75 -10.02
N PRO A 77 10.27 6.98 -9.96
CA PRO A 77 10.82 8.29 -9.58
C PRO A 77 10.33 9.46 -10.46
N SER A 78 9.93 9.18 -11.70
CA SER A 78 9.32 10.17 -12.59
C SER A 78 7.95 10.67 -12.15
N ASP A 79 7.27 9.93 -11.27
CA ASP A 79 5.95 10.29 -10.73
C ASP A 79 6.04 11.21 -9.52
N PHE A 80 7.23 11.36 -8.94
CA PHE A 80 7.42 12.12 -7.72
C PHE A 80 7.28 13.64 -7.97
N PRO A 81 6.65 14.36 -7.02
CA PRO A 81 6.58 15.81 -7.08
C PRO A 81 7.97 16.46 -7.16
N ARG A 82 8.06 17.54 -7.92
CA ARG A 82 9.30 18.30 -8.10
C ARG A 82 9.15 19.79 -7.81
N ASP A 83 7.93 20.24 -7.58
CA ASP A 83 7.65 21.65 -7.31
C ASP A 83 7.86 22.00 -5.82
N ALA A 84 8.39 23.21 -5.59
CA ALA A 84 8.71 23.69 -4.24
C ALA A 84 7.48 23.73 -3.32
N ALA A 85 6.29 24.06 -3.85
CA ALA A 85 5.08 24.17 -3.05
C ALA A 85 4.69 22.81 -2.45
N ALA A 86 4.81 21.72 -3.21
CA ALA A 86 4.55 20.36 -2.73
C ALA A 86 5.50 19.98 -1.57
N PHE A 87 6.77 20.39 -1.64
CA PHE A 87 7.73 20.13 -0.57
C PHE A 87 7.43 20.95 0.68
N VAL A 88 7.12 22.23 0.52
CA VAL A 88 6.73 23.10 1.65
C VAL A 88 5.49 22.57 2.35
N GLU A 89 4.45 22.21 1.59
CA GLU A 89 3.22 21.67 2.12
C GLU A 89 3.44 20.34 2.87
N ALA A 90 4.23 19.45 2.29
CA ALA A 90 4.45 18.12 2.84
C ALA A 90 5.46 18.08 3.98
N LEU A 91 6.54 18.88 3.94
CA LEU A 91 7.71 18.77 4.81
C LEU A 91 7.99 20.03 5.63
N GLY A 92 7.37 21.17 5.30
CA GLY A 92 7.56 22.47 5.93
C GLY A 92 8.42 23.43 5.11
N GLU A 93 8.36 24.71 5.47
CA GLU A 93 8.96 25.84 4.70
C GLU A 93 10.46 25.69 4.43
N SER A 94 11.20 25.08 5.34
CA SER A 94 12.65 24.88 5.17
C SER A 94 13.04 24.02 3.98
N PHE A 95 12.13 23.19 3.47
CA PHE A 95 12.38 22.29 2.33
C PHE A 95 12.06 22.91 0.96
N GLY A 96 11.42 24.07 0.92
CA GLY A 96 11.09 24.74 -0.35
C GLY A 96 12.30 25.23 -1.13
N ALA A 97 13.43 25.46 -0.46
CA ALA A 97 14.69 25.88 -1.08
C ALA A 97 15.53 24.71 -1.63
N ASP A 98 15.22 23.47 -1.22
CA ASP A 98 16.01 22.28 -1.56
C ASP A 98 15.53 21.58 -2.85
N VAL A 99 14.71 22.25 -3.65
CA VAL A 99 14.23 21.71 -4.93
C VAL A 99 15.40 21.57 -5.90
N LEU A 100 15.68 20.34 -6.28
CA LEU A 100 16.79 20.00 -7.17
C LEU A 100 16.51 20.35 -8.63
N PRO A 101 17.56 20.47 -9.47
CA PRO A 101 17.41 20.58 -10.93
C PRO A 101 16.50 19.49 -11.50
N ALA A 102 15.89 19.79 -12.67
CA ALA A 102 14.89 18.91 -13.28
C ALA A 102 15.39 17.50 -13.65
N ASP A 103 16.68 17.30 -13.77
CA ASP A 103 17.34 16.02 -14.03
C ASP A 103 17.62 15.19 -12.76
N GLN A 104 17.38 15.77 -11.58
CA GLN A 104 17.60 15.10 -10.30
C GLN A 104 16.28 14.91 -9.54
N THR A 105 16.19 13.82 -8.80
CA THR A 105 15.07 13.53 -7.91
C THR A 105 15.50 13.74 -6.46
N HIS A 106 14.77 14.59 -5.75
CA HIS A 106 15.05 14.82 -4.34
C HIS A 106 14.86 13.53 -3.52
N PRO A 107 15.76 13.16 -2.61
CA PRO A 107 15.68 11.91 -1.83
C PRO A 107 14.37 11.72 -1.07
N LEU A 108 13.70 12.81 -0.69
CA LEU A 108 12.43 12.78 0.04
C LEU A 108 11.19 12.95 -0.86
N ALA A 109 11.35 13.03 -2.19
CA ALA A 109 10.22 13.27 -3.10
C ALA A 109 9.14 12.17 -3.01
N GLY A 110 9.53 10.93 -2.75
CA GLY A 110 8.58 9.84 -2.53
C GLY A 110 7.77 10.00 -1.22
N ILE A 111 8.36 10.59 -0.17
CA ILE A 111 7.63 10.95 1.05
C ILE A 111 6.63 12.07 0.76
N VAL A 112 7.01 13.05 -0.04
CA VAL A 112 6.11 14.15 -0.46
C VAL A 112 4.89 13.56 -1.16
N LEU A 113 5.09 12.66 -2.14
CA LEU A 113 3.99 11.98 -2.83
C LEU A 113 3.09 11.22 -1.84
N GLN A 114 3.65 10.41 -0.95
CA GLN A 114 2.86 9.69 0.05
C GLN A 114 1.99 10.65 0.87
N ARG A 115 2.59 11.72 1.38
CA ARG A 115 1.89 12.71 2.20
C ARG A 115 0.78 13.42 1.46
N GLN A 116 0.98 13.75 0.19
CA GLN A 116 -0.08 14.32 -0.66
C GLN A 116 -1.26 13.36 -0.84
N LEU A 117 -0.99 12.08 -1.14
CA LEU A 117 -2.04 11.07 -1.30
C LEU A 117 -2.81 10.83 0.02
N GLU A 118 -2.11 10.79 1.14
CA GLU A 118 -2.70 10.58 2.47
C GLU A 118 -3.54 11.78 2.92
N SER A 119 -3.07 13.01 2.67
CA SER A 119 -3.81 14.25 2.94
C SER A 119 -5.03 14.38 2.01
N GLY A 120 -4.87 14.06 0.72
CA GLY A 120 -5.98 14.02 -0.23
C GLY A 120 -7.05 13.00 0.19
N ALA A 121 -6.66 11.82 0.65
CA ALA A 121 -7.58 10.82 1.18
C ALA A 121 -8.32 11.31 2.44
N TYR A 122 -7.65 12.03 3.34
CA TYR A 122 -8.28 12.65 4.50
C TYR A 122 -9.35 13.66 4.08
N GLN A 123 -9.06 14.54 3.13
CA GLN A 123 -10.03 15.51 2.63
C GLN A 123 -11.22 14.83 1.94
N LEU A 124 -10.96 13.85 1.07
CA LEU A 124 -12.00 13.05 0.41
C LEU A 124 -12.84 12.24 1.40
N GLY A 125 -12.27 11.83 2.53
CA GLY A 125 -12.95 11.20 3.66
C GLY A 125 -13.80 12.16 4.50
N GLY A 126 -13.91 13.43 4.11
CA GLY A 126 -14.68 14.44 4.83
C GLY A 126 -13.95 15.05 6.02
N ALA A 127 -12.62 15.03 6.02
CA ALA A 127 -11.74 15.58 7.08
C ALA A 127 -12.09 15.06 8.50
N SER A 128 -12.51 13.80 8.59
CA SER A 128 -13.04 13.20 9.82
C SER A 128 -12.42 11.84 10.15
N TYR A 129 -11.31 11.49 9.51
CA TYR A 129 -10.66 10.16 9.56
C TYR A 129 -11.52 9.01 9.04
N HIS A 130 -12.69 9.29 8.44
CA HIS A 130 -13.34 8.30 7.58
C HIS A 130 -12.49 8.08 6.35
N ALA A 131 -12.36 6.84 5.93
CA ALA A 131 -11.62 6.54 4.69
C ALA A 131 -12.52 6.79 3.48
N PRO A 132 -12.01 7.41 2.40
CA PRO A 132 -12.75 7.46 1.14
C PRO A 132 -12.96 6.05 0.61
N ALA A 133 -14.17 5.75 0.16
CA ALA A 133 -14.53 4.43 -0.33
C ALA A 133 -15.44 4.48 -1.56
N GLN A 134 -15.34 3.44 -2.37
CA GLN A 134 -16.10 3.28 -3.60
C GLN A 134 -16.37 1.80 -3.85
N ARG A 135 -17.53 1.46 -4.41
CA ARG A 135 -17.80 0.10 -4.87
C ARG A 135 -17.01 -0.17 -6.15
N VAL A 136 -16.52 -1.40 -6.31
CA VAL A 136 -15.77 -1.80 -7.51
C VAL A 136 -16.58 -1.57 -8.79
N GLY A 137 -17.88 -1.89 -8.79
CA GLY A 137 -18.73 -1.66 -9.95
C GLY A 137 -18.86 -0.17 -10.34
N ASP A 138 -18.93 0.72 -9.36
CA ASP A 138 -18.99 2.17 -9.61
C ASP A 138 -17.61 2.72 -10.05
N PHE A 139 -16.53 2.20 -9.45
CA PHE A 139 -15.16 2.53 -9.86
C PHE A 139 -14.92 2.18 -11.33
N LEU A 140 -15.29 0.96 -11.75
CA LEU A 140 -15.18 0.54 -13.15
C LEU A 140 -16.10 1.33 -14.09
N ALA A 141 -17.24 1.81 -13.59
CA ALA A 141 -18.16 2.67 -14.32
C ALA A 141 -17.79 4.16 -14.26
N GLN A 142 -16.67 4.52 -13.63
CA GLN A 142 -16.17 5.90 -13.47
C GLN A 142 -17.22 6.87 -12.88
N ARG A 143 -17.91 6.44 -11.85
CA ARG A 143 -18.92 7.24 -11.15
C ARG A 143 -18.78 7.08 -9.62
N PRO A 144 -19.08 8.12 -8.83
CA PRO A 144 -19.01 8.02 -7.39
C PRO A 144 -20.00 6.99 -6.83
N SER A 145 -19.65 6.40 -5.69
CA SER A 145 -20.60 5.64 -4.87
C SER A 145 -21.27 6.54 -3.85
N ALA A 146 -22.55 6.30 -3.56
CA ALA A 146 -23.30 7.05 -2.56
C ALA A 146 -23.61 6.21 -1.30
N ALA A 147 -23.52 4.89 -1.38
CA ALA A 147 -23.88 3.98 -0.29
C ALA A 147 -23.25 2.59 -0.52
N PRO A 148 -23.19 1.72 0.52
CA PRO A 148 -22.79 0.33 0.35
C PRO A 148 -23.76 -0.43 -0.56
N GLY A 149 -23.27 -1.54 -1.13
CA GLY A 149 -24.11 -2.57 -1.73
C GLY A 149 -24.35 -3.70 -0.73
N ALA A 150 -24.22 -4.94 -1.19
CA ALA A 150 -24.34 -6.12 -0.33
C ALA A 150 -23.15 -6.29 0.64
N VAL A 151 -22.03 -5.60 0.40
CA VAL A 151 -20.83 -5.66 1.23
C VAL A 151 -20.73 -4.39 2.09
N GLU A 152 -20.83 -4.59 3.41
CA GLU A 152 -20.61 -3.51 4.37
C GLU A 152 -19.11 -3.34 4.66
N PRO A 153 -18.56 -2.10 4.65
CA PRO A 153 -17.17 -1.87 4.96
C PRO A 153 -16.85 -2.21 6.41
N SER A 154 -15.62 -2.68 6.64
CA SER A 154 -15.13 -3.02 7.99
C SER A 154 -14.27 -1.93 8.63
N TYR A 155 -13.84 -0.94 7.88
CA TYR A 155 -12.98 0.14 8.37
C TYR A 155 -13.63 0.96 9.49
N LYS A 156 -12.85 1.28 10.52
CA LYS A 156 -13.25 2.16 11.63
C LYS A 156 -12.38 3.43 11.63
N PRO A 157 -12.97 4.62 11.81
CA PRO A 157 -14.31 4.92 12.35
C PRO A 157 -15.46 4.75 11.34
N GLY A 158 -15.19 4.56 10.06
CA GLY A 158 -16.17 4.40 9.00
C GLY A 158 -15.63 4.89 7.67
N VAL A 159 -16.44 4.80 6.63
CA VAL A 159 -16.07 5.26 5.29
C VAL A 159 -16.93 6.43 4.84
N HIS A 160 -16.35 7.24 3.96
CA HIS A 160 -17.06 8.26 3.20
C HIS A 160 -17.18 7.79 1.75
N TRP A 161 -18.41 7.60 1.28
CA TRP A 161 -18.66 7.16 -0.08
C TRP A 161 -18.38 8.30 -1.07
N THR A 162 -17.52 8.05 -2.05
CA THR A 162 -17.04 9.06 -2.97
C THR A 162 -16.52 8.43 -4.27
N ASP A 163 -15.74 9.19 -5.03
CA ASP A 163 -15.02 8.73 -6.22
C ASP A 163 -13.52 8.62 -5.91
N LEU A 164 -12.98 7.42 -5.88
CA LEU A 164 -11.56 7.17 -5.63
C LEU A 164 -10.64 7.57 -6.79
N HIS A 165 -11.18 7.91 -7.97
CA HIS A 165 -10.36 8.50 -9.03
C HIS A 165 -9.78 9.86 -8.62
N ALA A 166 -10.39 10.54 -7.65
CA ALA A 166 -9.86 11.78 -7.08
C ALA A 166 -8.80 11.55 -5.98
N ALA A 167 -8.66 10.32 -5.46
CA ALA A 167 -7.71 9.98 -4.39
C ALA A 167 -6.32 9.59 -4.91
N LEU A 168 -6.21 9.15 -6.15
CA LEU A 168 -5.01 8.56 -6.74
C LEU A 168 -4.68 9.20 -8.10
N PRO A 169 -3.41 9.16 -8.53
CA PRO A 169 -3.04 9.62 -9.87
C PRO A 169 -3.82 8.90 -10.97
N ALA A 170 -4.17 9.61 -12.04
CA ALA A 170 -4.99 9.06 -13.14
C ALA A 170 -4.37 7.82 -13.80
N PHE A 171 -3.03 7.75 -13.90
CA PHE A 171 -2.37 6.56 -14.44
C PHE A 171 -2.58 5.33 -13.54
N ALA A 172 -2.66 5.53 -12.23
CA ALA A 172 -2.86 4.44 -11.28
C ALA A 172 -4.31 3.92 -11.33
N THR A 173 -5.30 4.82 -11.32
CA THR A 173 -6.72 4.43 -11.41
C THR A 173 -7.06 3.79 -12.74
N ALA A 174 -6.49 4.26 -13.86
CA ALA A 174 -6.62 3.63 -15.16
C ALA A 174 -6.05 2.20 -15.16
N ALA A 175 -4.85 2.00 -14.63
CA ALA A 175 -4.24 0.68 -14.52
C ALA A 175 -5.05 -0.27 -13.62
N MET A 176 -5.57 0.21 -12.49
CA MET A 176 -6.44 -0.57 -11.59
C MET A 176 -7.74 -0.98 -12.28
N SER A 177 -8.36 -0.07 -13.04
CA SER A 177 -9.59 -0.36 -13.79
C SER A 177 -9.39 -1.47 -14.83
N GLU A 178 -8.22 -1.51 -15.47
CA GLU A 178 -7.86 -2.58 -16.41
C GLU A 178 -7.57 -3.91 -15.67
N ALA A 179 -6.91 -3.86 -14.51
CA ALA A 179 -6.49 -5.02 -13.76
C ALA A 179 -7.64 -5.76 -13.06
N LEU A 180 -8.62 -5.04 -12.50
CA LEU A 180 -9.70 -5.62 -11.70
C LEU A 180 -10.45 -6.75 -12.43
N PRO A 181 -10.93 -6.58 -13.68
CA PRO A 181 -11.59 -7.67 -14.41
C PRO A 181 -10.64 -8.84 -14.74
N VAL A 182 -9.35 -8.55 -14.91
CA VAL A 182 -8.34 -9.62 -15.12
C VAL A 182 -8.17 -10.46 -13.85
N PHE A 183 -8.17 -9.82 -12.68
CA PHE A 183 -8.09 -10.50 -11.39
C PHE A 183 -9.37 -11.28 -11.09
N GLY A 184 -10.54 -10.74 -11.45
CA GLY A 184 -11.82 -11.44 -11.35
C GLY A 184 -11.88 -12.74 -12.15
N ARG A 185 -11.25 -12.77 -13.34
CA ARG A 185 -11.12 -14.02 -14.12
C ARG A 185 -10.19 -15.05 -13.46
N LYS A 186 -9.17 -14.60 -12.71
CA LYS A 186 -8.23 -15.50 -12.00
C LYS A 186 -8.80 -15.98 -10.66
N ILE A 187 -9.49 -15.09 -9.95
CA ILE A 187 -10.14 -15.39 -8.66
C ILE A 187 -11.57 -14.90 -8.76
N LYS A 188 -12.50 -15.82 -8.99
CA LYS A 188 -13.93 -15.52 -9.15
C LYS A 188 -14.46 -14.72 -7.97
N GLY A 189 -15.05 -13.57 -8.25
CA GLY A 189 -15.62 -12.65 -7.25
C GLY A 189 -14.64 -11.59 -6.74
N TYR A 190 -13.39 -11.57 -7.21
CA TYR A 190 -12.45 -10.52 -6.85
C TYR A 190 -12.94 -9.13 -7.31
N ASP A 191 -13.56 -9.07 -8.47
CA ASP A 191 -14.11 -7.87 -9.11
C ASP A 191 -15.64 -7.73 -8.93
N MET A 192 -16.21 -8.37 -7.89
CA MET A 192 -17.65 -8.25 -7.66
C MET A 192 -18.08 -6.79 -7.49
N ALA A 193 -19.18 -6.40 -8.12
CA ALA A 193 -19.60 -5.00 -8.21
C ALA A 193 -19.80 -4.32 -6.84
N ASP A 194 -20.25 -5.08 -5.84
CA ASP A 194 -20.47 -4.58 -4.48
C ASP A 194 -19.24 -4.66 -3.56
N ALA A 195 -18.11 -5.21 -4.03
CA ALA A 195 -16.87 -5.17 -3.26
C ALA A 195 -16.47 -3.71 -3.00
N VAL A 196 -15.93 -3.44 -1.81
CA VAL A 196 -15.59 -2.09 -1.37
C VAL A 196 -14.09 -1.85 -1.53
N MET A 197 -13.75 -0.85 -2.30
CA MET A 197 -12.41 -0.25 -2.34
C MET A 197 -12.34 0.82 -1.27
N THR A 198 -11.26 0.80 -0.47
CA THR A 198 -11.03 1.76 0.61
C THR A 198 -9.66 2.38 0.42
N GLY A 199 -9.58 3.67 0.30
CA GLY A 199 -8.33 4.40 0.05
C GLY A 199 -7.83 5.14 1.29
N VAL A 200 -6.52 5.29 1.41
CA VAL A 200 -5.46 4.83 0.51
C VAL A 200 -4.46 3.97 1.28
N GLU A 201 -3.89 2.96 0.63
CA GLU A 201 -2.78 2.18 1.16
C GLU A 201 -1.49 2.62 0.48
N THR A 202 -0.78 3.58 1.08
CA THR A 202 0.41 4.22 0.51
C THR A 202 1.72 3.68 1.08
N ARG A 203 1.65 2.82 2.10
CA ARG A 203 2.82 2.36 2.87
C ARG A 203 3.14 0.88 2.62
N THR A 204 3.05 0.46 1.37
CA THR A 204 3.41 -0.90 0.94
C THR A 204 4.92 -1.10 0.84
N SER A 205 5.65 -0.04 0.50
CA SER A 205 7.12 -0.01 0.42
C SER A 205 7.63 1.34 0.89
N SER A 206 8.86 1.36 1.45
CA SER A 206 9.48 2.63 1.82
C SER A 206 9.79 3.46 0.57
N PRO A 207 9.43 4.75 0.55
CA PRO A 207 9.80 5.66 -0.54
C PRO A 207 11.23 6.16 -0.43
N VAL A 208 11.96 5.77 0.63
CA VAL A 208 13.37 6.11 0.86
C VAL A 208 14.20 4.87 1.06
N HIS A 209 15.48 4.96 0.68
CA HIS A 209 16.46 3.92 0.87
C HIS A 209 17.61 4.44 1.74
N ILE A 210 17.73 3.92 2.96
CA ILE A 210 18.80 4.31 3.90
C ILE A 210 20.02 3.44 3.61
N ARG A 211 21.00 3.98 2.92
CA ARG A 211 22.18 3.22 2.44
C ARG A 211 23.00 2.64 3.59
N ARG A 212 23.43 1.39 3.42
CA ARG A 212 24.32 0.65 4.34
C ARG A 212 25.46 -0.03 3.57
N GLY A 213 26.56 -0.29 4.25
CA GLY A 213 27.71 -1.02 3.73
C GLY A 213 27.51 -2.55 3.77
N ASP A 214 28.58 -3.29 3.41
CA ASP A 214 28.58 -4.75 3.44
C ASP A 214 28.49 -5.30 4.87
N ASP A 215 28.90 -4.52 5.85
CA ASP A 215 28.74 -4.78 7.30
C ASP A 215 27.33 -4.50 7.80
N LEU A 216 26.42 -4.13 6.92
CA LEU A 216 25.02 -3.75 7.17
C LEU A 216 24.84 -2.50 8.03
N GLN A 217 25.92 -1.77 8.33
CA GLN A 217 25.89 -0.50 9.05
C GLN A 217 25.64 0.66 8.07
N SER A 218 24.93 1.70 8.51
CA SER A 218 24.71 2.92 7.75
C SER A 218 26.03 3.55 7.28
N LEU A 219 26.07 4.01 6.04
CA LEU A 219 27.26 4.67 5.48
C LEU A 219 27.59 5.99 6.20
N ASN A 220 26.60 6.65 6.80
CA ASN A 220 26.72 7.99 7.34
C ASN A 220 26.67 8.05 8.87
N VAL A 221 26.14 7.01 9.51
CA VAL A 221 25.90 7.01 10.97
C VAL A 221 26.41 5.72 11.57
N ARG A 222 27.49 5.83 12.34
CA ARG A 222 28.06 4.69 13.07
C ARG A 222 27.08 4.16 14.14
N GLY A 223 26.93 2.84 14.22
CA GLY A 223 26.04 2.20 15.17
C GLY A 223 24.56 2.15 14.73
N LEU A 224 24.23 2.71 13.56
CA LEU A 224 22.89 2.60 12.95
C LEU A 224 22.91 1.48 11.91
N TYR A 225 21.97 0.54 12.04
CA TYR A 225 21.84 -0.60 11.13
C TYR A 225 20.47 -0.58 10.44
N PRO A 226 20.36 0.07 9.26
CA PRO A 226 19.09 0.14 8.51
C PRO A 226 18.64 -1.25 8.10
N ALA A 227 17.39 -1.61 8.40
CA ALA A 227 16.85 -2.94 8.14
C ALA A 227 15.42 -2.93 7.62
N GLY A 228 15.08 -3.95 6.87
CA GLY A 228 13.72 -4.29 6.47
C GLY A 228 13.05 -3.28 5.56
N GLU A 229 11.72 -3.22 5.64
CA GLU A 229 10.88 -2.42 4.75
C GLU A 229 11.10 -0.91 4.96
N GLY A 230 11.09 -0.44 6.20
CA GLY A 230 11.24 0.99 6.50
C GLY A 230 12.55 1.61 6.01
N ALA A 231 13.62 0.81 5.89
CA ALA A 231 14.91 1.23 5.34
C ALA A 231 15.05 1.00 3.83
N GLY A 232 14.04 0.43 3.17
CA GLY A 232 14.02 0.20 1.73
C GLY A 232 14.72 -1.08 1.25
N TYR A 233 14.92 -2.07 2.14
CA TYR A 233 15.58 -3.35 1.80
C TYR A 233 14.64 -4.52 1.59
N ALA A 234 13.36 -4.37 1.88
CA ALA A 234 12.37 -5.42 1.74
C ALA A 234 10.99 -4.83 1.43
N GLY A 235 10.16 -5.58 0.72
CA GLY A 235 8.78 -5.19 0.39
C GLY A 235 7.73 -6.19 0.89
N GLY A 236 8.05 -7.02 1.86
CA GLY A 236 7.11 -8.00 2.40
C GLY A 236 7.58 -8.61 3.73
N ILE A 237 6.65 -9.23 4.46
CA ILE A 237 6.86 -9.75 5.83
C ILE A 237 8.05 -10.69 5.91
N LEU A 238 8.11 -11.71 5.04
CA LEU A 238 9.19 -12.70 5.08
C LEU A 238 10.54 -12.10 4.68
N SER A 239 10.58 -11.28 3.63
CA SER A 239 11.83 -10.63 3.20
C SER A 239 12.35 -9.65 4.24
N ALA A 240 11.47 -8.91 4.92
CA ALA A 240 11.84 -8.03 6.04
C ALA A 240 12.36 -8.83 7.24
N GLY A 241 11.74 -9.98 7.55
CA GLY A 241 12.19 -10.89 8.60
C GLY A 241 13.57 -11.47 8.32
N ILE A 242 13.84 -11.90 7.09
CA ILE A 242 15.15 -12.43 6.66
C ILE A 242 16.22 -11.34 6.76
N ASP A 243 15.92 -10.13 6.27
CA ASP A 243 16.85 -9.00 6.36
C ASP A 243 17.12 -8.63 7.84
N GLY A 244 16.09 -8.62 8.68
CA GLY A 244 16.21 -8.37 10.10
C GLY A 244 17.11 -9.39 10.84
N ILE A 245 17.05 -10.68 10.46
CA ILE A 245 17.96 -11.71 11.01
C ILE A 245 19.41 -11.40 10.63
N LYS A 246 19.68 -11.11 9.36
CA LYS A 246 21.03 -10.76 8.88
C LYS A 246 21.60 -9.53 9.59
N VAL A 247 20.77 -8.50 9.74
CA VAL A 247 21.17 -7.29 10.46
C VAL A 247 21.40 -7.56 11.94
N GLY A 248 20.54 -8.37 12.58
CA GLY A 248 20.72 -8.78 13.98
C GLY A 248 22.04 -9.53 14.22
N GLU A 249 22.43 -10.41 13.30
CA GLU A 249 23.73 -11.10 13.33
C GLU A 249 24.90 -10.11 13.18
N ALA A 250 24.81 -9.15 12.25
CA ALA A 250 25.83 -8.13 12.06
C ALA A 250 26.01 -7.24 13.29
N VAL A 251 24.91 -6.83 13.94
CA VAL A 251 24.94 -6.08 15.20
C VAL A 251 25.63 -6.89 16.29
N ALA A 252 25.26 -8.17 16.46
CA ALA A 252 25.86 -9.04 17.47
C ALA A 252 27.37 -9.20 17.28
N LEU A 253 27.82 -9.43 16.03
CA LEU A 253 29.23 -9.53 15.70
C LEU A 253 29.98 -8.22 15.96
N SER A 254 29.39 -7.08 15.62
CA SER A 254 29.99 -5.75 15.88
C SER A 254 30.18 -5.49 17.39
N VAL A 255 29.23 -5.88 18.22
CA VAL A 255 29.32 -5.73 19.69
C VAL A 255 30.36 -6.65 20.30
N LEU A 256 30.54 -7.87 19.75
CA LEU A 256 31.54 -8.83 20.25
C LEU A 256 32.98 -8.50 19.83
N GLN A 257 33.17 -7.72 18.78
CA GLN A 257 34.46 -7.34 18.23
C GLN A 257 34.95 -5.97 18.69
N GLY A 258 34.08 -5.15 19.26
CA GLY A 258 34.39 -3.81 19.80
C GLY A 258 34.57 -3.79 21.29
#